data_1395545af3a5a15e064cc7d1494be0fd
#
_entry.id   1395545af3a5a15e064cc7d1494be0fd
#
_cell.length_a   1.000
_cell.length_b   1.000
_cell.length_c   1.000
_cell.angle_alpha   90.00
_cell.angle_beta   90.00
_cell.angle_gamma   90.00
#
_symmetry.space_group_name_H-M   'P 1'
#
loop_
_entity.id
_entity.type
_entity.pdbx_description
1 polymer ?
#
loop_
_entity_poly.entity_id
_entity_poly.type
_entity_poly.pdbx_seq_one_letter_code
_entity_poly.pdbx_strand_id
1 'polypeptide(L)'
;MKESLLQYLACPACAGDLSLNSAERDGSEITGGALVCAQCGKSFLVINGIPRFADLVSDNVQRETAENFGQQWLEFDHVADHHEKQFLDWIAPVTPDFVRGKTVIEGGCGKGRHTRLIGEWGAKAIIGVDLSVAVEAAYRNTKDLPNAHIIQADIYKLPLKPVFDYAFSVGVLHHLPNPHSGFASLVKKLRPGGAISAWVYGLENNGWIVNFVNPLRERVTSKLPMRALYWLSFLPTLILWLPLKLVYQPLAKTSLKRFLFYADYLCYIARFPFREIHNIVHDHLTAPVAFYISRQEFDQWFKEAGTERTEIHWHNSNSWRGLGYIKAKAEARGGN
;
A
#
# COMPACT_ATOMS: atom_id res chain seq x y z
N MET A 1 -15.27 11.91 7.46
CA MET A 1 -14.19 12.76 6.90
C MET A 1 -13.95 13.95 7.82
N LYS A 2 -12.68 14.22 8.12
CA LYS A 2 -12.29 15.43 8.86
C LYS A 2 -12.14 16.61 7.89
N GLU A 3 -12.55 17.81 8.29
CA GLU A 3 -12.49 19.00 7.44
C GLU A 3 -11.05 19.37 7.04
N SER A 4 -10.08 19.08 7.92
CA SER A 4 -8.65 19.25 7.65
C SER A 4 -8.12 18.49 6.43
N LEU A 5 -8.85 17.49 5.91
CA LEU A 5 -8.48 16.80 4.67
C LEU A 5 -8.56 17.74 3.44
N LEU A 6 -9.50 18.70 3.42
CA LEU A 6 -9.74 19.58 2.26
C LEU A 6 -8.49 20.32 1.79
N GLN A 7 -7.60 20.72 2.70
CA GLN A 7 -6.36 21.41 2.35
C GLN A 7 -5.41 20.58 1.48
N TYR A 8 -5.52 19.26 1.52
CA TYR A 8 -4.68 18.31 0.76
C TYR A 8 -5.31 17.87 -0.55
N LEU A 9 -6.63 18.05 -0.69
CA LEU A 9 -7.37 17.57 -1.86
C LEU A 9 -7.21 18.50 -3.07
N ALA A 10 -7.21 17.90 -4.26
CA ALA A 10 -7.32 18.58 -5.54
C ALA A 10 -8.22 17.77 -6.48
N CYS A 11 -8.90 18.44 -7.39
CA CYS A 11 -9.72 17.78 -8.40
C CYS A 11 -8.87 16.86 -9.28
N PRO A 12 -9.18 15.56 -9.39
CA PRO A 12 -8.40 14.64 -10.21
C PRO A 12 -8.52 14.90 -11.72
N ALA A 13 -9.47 15.73 -12.14
CA ALA A 13 -9.68 16.06 -13.54
C ALA A 13 -8.93 17.32 -14.01
N CYS A 14 -8.81 18.36 -13.14
CA CYS A 14 -8.22 19.65 -13.54
C CYS A 14 -7.27 20.24 -12.51
N ALA A 15 -7.00 19.52 -11.41
CA ALA A 15 -6.17 19.94 -10.27
C ALA A 15 -6.70 21.18 -9.50
N GLY A 16 -7.92 21.67 -9.80
CA GLY A 16 -8.57 22.77 -9.08
C GLY A 16 -8.93 22.41 -7.64
N ASP A 17 -9.18 23.42 -6.80
CA ASP A 17 -9.59 23.24 -5.42
C ASP A 17 -10.99 22.61 -5.32
N LEU A 18 -11.16 21.78 -4.29
CA LEU A 18 -12.44 21.16 -3.95
C LEU A 18 -13.05 21.85 -2.73
N SER A 19 -14.32 22.19 -2.82
CA SER A 19 -15.14 22.73 -1.73
C SER A 19 -16.21 21.73 -1.31
N LEU A 20 -16.53 21.71 -0.02
CA LEU A 20 -17.58 20.86 0.52
C LEU A 20 -18.95 21.51 0.31
N ASN A 21 -19.89 20.75 -0.26
CA ASN A 21 -21.28 21.16 -0.44
C ASN A 21 -22.22 20.12 0.22
N SER A 22 -23.35 20.59 0.80
CA SER A 22 -24.40 19.73 1.37
C SER A 22 -23.88 18.74 2.41
N ALA A 23 -23.08 19.21 3.38
CA ALA A 23 -22.42 18.35 4.37
C ALA A 23 -23.41 17.81 5.41
N GLU A 24 -23.51 16.51 5.52
CA GLU A 24 -24.03 15.80 6.70
C GLU A 24 -22.90 15.62 7.71
N ARG A 25 -23.21 15.82 9.01
CA ARG A 25 -22.19 15.77 10.07
C ARG A 25 -22.65 14.94 11.26
N ASP A 26 -21.68 14.28 11.89
CA ASP A 26 -21.79 13.73 13.23
C ASP A 26 -20.68 14.36 14.08
N GLY A 27 -21.03 15.31 14.93
CA GLY A 27 -20.08 16.16 15.65
C GLY A 27 -19.17 16.94 14.69
N SER A 28 -17.86 16.77 14.81
CA SER A 28 -16.86 17.38 13.93
C SER A 28 -16.58 16.60 12.63
N GLU A 29 -17.13 15.38 12.51
CA GLU A 29 -16.93 14.50 11.36
C GLU A 29 -17.99 14.76 10.28
N ILE A 30 -17.55 14.89 9.04
CA ILE A 30 -18.41 14.92 7.85
C ILE A 30 -18.69 13.47 7.48
N THR A 31 -19.96 13.06 7.57
CA THR A 31 -20.40 11.68 7.28
C THR A 31 -20.90 11.52 5.86
N GLY A 32 -21.49 12.58 5.30
CA GLY A 32 -22.04 12.61 3.94
C GLY A 32 -21.87 13.98 3.28
N GLY A 33 -22.15 14.06 1.98
CA GLY A 33 -22.09 15.30 1.21
C GLY A 33 -21.40 15.15 -0.15
N ALA A 34 -21.01 16.28 -0.73
CA ALA A 34 -20.33 16.33 -2.01
C ALA A 34 -19.14 17.29 -1.98
N LEU A 35 -18.05 16.88 -2.58
CA LEU A 35 -16.90 17.73 -2.90
C LEU A 35 -17.05 18.25 -4.32
N VAL A 36 -17.14 19.57 -4.49
CA VAL A 36 -17.36 20.21 -5.79
C VAL A 36 -16.11 20.97 -6.21
N CYS A 37 -15.69 20.77 -7.44
CA CYS A 37 -14.58 21.52 -8.02
C CYS A 37 -15.06 22.90 -8.50
N ALA A 38 -14.49 23.97 -7.95
CA ALA A 38 -14.84 25.34 -8.35
C ALA A 38 -14.46 25.65 -9.81
N GLN A 39 -13.45 24.94 -10.37
CA GLN A 39 -12.92 25.22 -11.70
C GLN A 39 -13.66 24.48 -12.82
N CYS A 40 -13.98 23.18 -12.65
CA CYS A 40 -14.59 22.36 -13.72
C CYS A 40 -16.00 21.84 -13.37
N GLY A 41 -16.55 22.17 -12.19
CA GLY A 41 -17.89 21.79 -11.76
C GLY A 41 -18.07 20.29 -11.40
N LYS A 42 -17.04 19.44 -11.55
CA LYS A 42 -17.16 18.03 -11.18
C LYS A 42 -17.41 17.87 -9.69
N SER A 43 -18.28 16.92 -9.36
CA SER A 43 -18.68 16.61 -8.01
C SER A 43 -18.28 15.18 -7.64
N PHE A 44 -17.86 14.97 -6.39
CA PHE A 44 -17.44 13.69 -5.84
C PHE A 44 -18.13 13.49 -4.49
N LEU A 45 -18.74 12.32 -4.28
CA LEU A 45 -19.50 12.05 -3.07
C LEU A 45 -18.58 11.78 -1.87
N VAL A 46 -19.05 12.19 -0.70
CA VAL A 46 -18.57 11.71 0.60
C VAL A 46 -19.60 10.74 1.14
N ILE A 47 -19.21 9.47 1.31
CA ILE A 47 -20.10 8.41 1.80
C ILE A 47 -19.44 7.75 3.02
N ASN A 48 -20.16 7.65 4.14
CA ASN A 48 -19.65 7.12 5.40
C ASN A 48 -18.35 7.79 5.88
N GLY A 49 -18.23 9.10 5.63
CA GLY A 49 -17.04 9.84 6.01
C GLY A 49 -15.83 9.66 5.08
N ILE A 50 -15.99 9.02 3.93
CA ILE A 50 -14.91 8.73 2.98
C ILE A 50 -15.20 9.41 1.63
N PRO A 51 -14.35 10.32 1.15
CA PRO A 51 -14.44 10.86 -0.22
C PRO A 51 -14.23 9.76 -1.27
N ARG A 52 -15.12 9.72 -2.28
CA ARG A 52 -15.16 8.70 -3.32
C ARG A 52 -14.75 9.29 -4.67
N PHE A 53 -13.59 8.88 -5.17
CA PHE A 53 -13.06 9.27 -6.49
C PHE A 53 -12.88 8.06 -7.42
N ALA A 54 -13.41 6.89 -7.03
CA ALA A 54 -13.19 5.62 -7.72
C ALA A 54 -13.93 5.50 -9.07
N ASP A 55 -14.97 6.28 -9.31
CA ASP A 55 -15.76 6.24 -10.56
C ASP A 55 -14.95 6.59 -11.84
N LEU A 56 -13.69 7.01 -11.66
CA LEU A 56 -12.79 7.39 -12.75
C LEU A 56 -11.94 6.23 -13.29
N VAL A 57 -12.10 5.01 -12.74
CA VAL A 57 -11.33 3.83 -13.15
C VAL A 57 -11.95 3.20 -14.38
N SER A 58 -11.19 3.15 -15.47
CA SER A 58 -11.60 2.55 -16.75
C SER A 58 -10.99 1.15 -16.98
N ASP A 59 -9.94 0.78 -16.25
CA ASP A 59 -9.24 -0.50 -16.42
C ASP A 59 -9.95 -1.62 -15.65
N ASN A 60 -10.38 -2.67 -16.37
CA ASN A 60 -11.13 -3.78 -15.79
C ASN A 60 -10.24 -4.66 -14.89
N VAL A 61 -8.96 -4.87 -15.24
CA VAL A 61 -8.03 -5.70 -14.45
C VAL A 61 -7.72 -5.02 -13.12
N GLN A 62 -7.54 -3.70 -13.15
CA GLN A 62 -7.34 -2.91 -11.93
C GLN A 62 -8.57 -2.97 -11.03
N ARG A 63 -9.77 -2.89 -11.59
CA ARG A 63 -11.04 -2.98 -10.85
C ARG A 63 -11.20 -4.35 -10.21
N GLU A 64 -11.03 -5.44 -10.97
CA GLU A 64 -11.10 -6.81 -10.47
C GLU A 64 -10.08 -7.06 -9.34
N THR A 65 -8.84 -6.57 -9.52
CA THR A 65 -7.80 -6.65 -8.50
C THR A 65 -8.22 -5.93 -7.21
N ALA A 66 -8.77 -4.72 -7.34
CA ALA A 66 -9.25 -3.94 -6.20
C ALA A 66 -10.45 -4.62 -5.50
N GLU A 67 -11.39 -5.19 -6.24
CA GLU A 67 -12.53 -5.93 -5.70
C GLU A 67 -12.08 -7.15 -4.88
N ASN A 68 -11.17 -7.96 -5.42
CA ASN A 68 -10.66 -9.15 -4.76
C ASN A 68 -9.91 -8.79 -3.46
N PHE A 69 -8.97 -7.85 -3.51
CA PHE A 69 -8.26 -7.38 -2.30
C PHE A 69 -9.20 -6.68 -1.31
N GLY A 70 -10.19 -5.93 -1.81
CA GLY A 70 -11.18 -5.28 -0.97
C GLY A 70 -11.95 -6.28 -0.11
N GLN A 71 -12.42 -7.38 -0.70
CA GLN A 71 -13.10 -8.44 0.03
C GLN A 71 -12.16 -9.16 1.01
N GLN A 72 -10.93 -9.45 0.59
CA GLN A 72 -9.92 -10.06 1.46
C GLN A 72 -9.66 -9.21 2.72
N TRP A 73 -9.50 -7.89 2.58
CA TRP A 73 -9.24 -7.01 3.72
C TRP A 73 -10.45 -6.80 4.64
N LEU A 74 -11.66 -7.05 4.17
CA LEU A 74 -12.85 -7.10 5.03
C LEU A 74 -12.88 -8.39 5.89
N GLU A 75 -12.43 -9.54 5.36
CA GLU A 75 -12.31 -10.80 6.10
C GLU A 75 -11.13 -10.79 7.10
N PHE A 76 -10.01 -10.16 6.73
CA PHE A 76 -8.79 -10.07 7.53
C PHE A 76 -8.59 -8.65 8.11
N ASP A 77 -9.64 -8.01 8.63
CA ASP A 77 -9.67 -6.61 9.07
C ASP A 77 -8.85 -6.32 10.35
N HIS A 78 -8.53 -7.34 11.13
CA HIS A 78 -7.82 -7.20 12.41
C HIS A 78 -6.40 -6.62 12.24
N VAL A 79 -6.08 -5.65 13.11
CA VAL A 79 -4.72 -5.09 13.26
C VAL A 79 -4.07 -5.72 14.50
N ALA A 80 -2.85 -6.26 14.35
CA ALA A 80 -2.13 -6.97 15.41
C ALA A 80 -0.77 -6.30 15.71
N ASP A 81 -0.28 -6.45 16.95
CA ASP A 81 0.95 -5.80 17.43
C ASP A 81 2.21 -6.12 16.60
N HIS A 82 2.28 -7.32 16.01
CA HIS A 82 3.42 -7.69 15.17
C HIS A 82 3.49 -6.92 13.84
N HIS A 83 2.40 -6.24 13.42
CA HIS A 83 2.36 -5.46 12.18
C HIS A 83 3.30 -4.25 12.21
N GLU A 84 3.55 -3.64 13.37
CA GLU A 84 4.50 -2.53 13.48
C GLU A 84 5.91 -2.97 13.12
N LYS A 85 6.39 -4.08 13.73
CA LYS A 85 7.73 -4.61 13.43
C LYS A 85 7.87 -5.01 11.96
N GLN A 86 6.83 -5.62 11.40
CA GLN A 86 6.79 -6.01 9.99
C GLN A 86 6.84 -4.78 9.07
N PHE A 87 6.08 -3.74 9.40
CA PHE A 87 6.05 -2.52 8.61
C PHE A 87 7.40 -1.78 8.66
N LEU A 88 7.99 -1.61 9.84
CA LEU A 88 9.33 -1.03 9.99
C LEU A 88 10.38 -1.78 9.17
N ASP A 89 10.29 -3.10 9.10
CA ASP A 89 11.19 -3.93 8.29
C ASP A 89 10.98 -3.66 6.78
N TRP A 90 9.76 -3.47 6.32
CA TRP A 90 9.47 -3.20 4.91
C TRP A 90 9.86 -1.80 4.44
N ILE A 91 9.79 -0.80 5.31
CA ILE A 91 10.11 0.60 4.97
C ILE A 91 11.51 1.03 5.42
N ALA A 92 12.27 0.14 6.06
CA ALA A 92 13.61 0.52 6.53
C ALA A 92 14.45 1.14 5.39
N PRO A 93 15.20 2.21 5.68
CA PRO A 93 15.60 2.75 6.99
C PRO A 93 14.65 3.79 7.61
N VAL A 94 13.43 3.94 7.11
CA VAL A 94 12.43 4.86 7.67
C VAL A 94 12.05 4.43 9.09
N THR A 95 12.01 5.38 10.03
CA THR A 95 11.71 5.19 11.45
C THR A 95 10.52 6.05 11.88
N PRO A 96 9.92 5.82 13.07
CA PRO A 96 8.88 6.69 13.61
C PRO A 96 9.31 8.18 13.69
N ASP A 97 10.55 8.45 14.07
CA ASP A 97 11.06 9.83 14.13
C ASP A 97 11.20 10.47 12.75
N PHE A 98 11.47 9.68 11.72
CA PHE A 98 11.50 10.19 10.35
C PHE A 98 10.16 10.77 9.91
N VAL A 99 9.04 10.18 10.30
CA VAL A 99 7.70 10.62 9.86
C VAL A 99 7.07 11.66 10.77
N ARG A 100 7.59 11.85 11.98
CA ARG A 100 7.06 12.80 12.97
C ARG A 100 6.98 14.22 12.38
N GLY A 101 5.79 14.83 12.49
CA GLY A 101 5.51 16.18 11.98
C GLY A 101 5.42 16.31 10.45
N LYS A 102 5.58 15.21 9.69
CA LYS A 102 5.49 15.20 8.22
C LYS A 102 4.08 14.96 7.72
N THR A 103 3.81 15.44 6.51
CA THR A 103 2.63 15.07 5.71
C THR A 103 2.97 13.86 4.86
N VAL A 104 2.14 12.80 4.96
CA VAL A 104 2.44 11.48 4.40
C VAL A 104 1.31 10.99 3.51
N ILE A 105 1.64 10.25 2.43
CA ILE A 105 0.69 9.49 1.61
C ILE A 105 1.03 8.00 1.71
N GLU A 106 0.01 7.16 1.90
CA GLU A 106 0.07 5.73 1.66
C GLU A 106 -0.72 5.38 0.40
N GLY A 107 -0.04 4.82 -0.61
CA GLY A 107 -0.66 4.30 -1.82
C GLY A 107 -1.02 2.83 -1.67
N GLY A 108 -2.33 2.51 -1.67
CA GLY A 108 -2.87 1.17 -1.39
C GLY A 108 -2.91 0.87 0.11
N CYS A 109 -3.73 1.60 0.86
CA CYS A 109 -3.75 1.47 2.33
C CYS A 109 -4.47 0.21 2.84
N GLY A 110 -5.22 -0.50 1.96
CA GLY A 110 -5.99 -1.67 2.34
C GLY A 110 -6.87 -1.39 3.56
N LYS A 111 -6.70 -2.18 4.63
CA LYS A 111 -7.42 -2.01 5.90
C LYS A 111 -6.86 -0.90 6.81
N GLY A 112 -5.91 -0.10 6.35
CA GLY A 112 -5.39 1.07 7.08
C GLY A 112 -4.39 0.77 8.21
N ARG A 113 -3.79 -0.43 8.26
CA ARG A 113 -2.86 -0.81 9.34
C ARG A 113 -1.60 0.07 9.40
N HIS A 114 -1.02 0.39 8.25
CA HIS A 114 0.17 1.25 8.18
C HIS A 114 -0.22 2.72 8.33
N THR A 115 -1.37 3.13 7.75
CA THR A 115 -1.94 4.48 7.96
C THR A 115 -2.10 4.76 9.46
N ARG A 116 -2.62 3.78 10.24
CA ARG A 116 -2.76 3.91 11.69
C ARG A 116 -1.40 4.12 12.36
N LEU A 117 -0.42 3.26 12.08
CA LEU A 117 0.93 3.36 12.67
C LEU A 117 1.59 4.71 12.37
N ILE A 118 1.53 5.18 11.12
CA ILE A 118 2.08 6.49 10.74
C ILE A 118 1.39 7.63 11.51
N GLY A 119 0.07 7.54 11.70
CA GLY A 119 -0.68 8.50 12.53
C GLY A 119 -0.25 8.50 13.99
N GLU A 120 -0.12 7.31 14.59
CA GLU A 120 0.33 7.10 15.98
C GLU A 120 1.80 7.54 16.20
N TRP A 121 2.67 7.42 15.19
CA TRP A 121 4.06 7.91 15.23
C TRP A 121 4.16 9.44 15.16
N GLY A 122 3.03 10.14 15.06
CA GLY A 122 2.98 11.60 15.14
C GLY A 122 3.24 12.31 13.81
N ALA A 123 2.88 11.72 12.69
CA ALA A 123 2.79 12.45 11.43
C ALA A 123 1.86 13.68 11.59
N LYS A 124 2.16 14.80 10.90
CA LYS A 124 1.27 15.96 10.83
C LYS A 124 -0.08 15.60 10.21
N ALA A 125 -0.03 14.82 9.14
CA ALA A 125 -1.18 14.21 8.50
C ALA A 125 -0.73 12.97 7.74
N ILE A 126 -1.57 11.93 7.71
CA ILE A 126 -1.44 10.76 6.83
C ILE A 126 -2.71 10.59 6.02
N ILE A 127 -2.57 10.46 4.70
CA ILE A 127 -3.67 10.17 3.78
C ILE A 127 -3.47 8.77 3.24
N GLY A 128 -4.32 7.83 3.68
CA GLY A 128 -4.43 6.49 3.13
C GLY A 128 -5.33 6.49 1.89
N VAL A 129 -4.79 6.01 0.78
CA VAL A 129 -5.50 5.91 -0.50
C VAL A 129 -5.67 4.45 -0.87
N ASP A 130 -6.89 4.03 -1.18
CA ASP A 130 -7.16 2.71 -1.75
C ASP A 130 -8.29 2.80 -2.77
N LEU A 131 -8.26 1.94 -3.77
CA LEU A 131 -9.30 1.89 -4.80
C LEU A 131 -10.50 1.06 -4.34
N SER A 132 -10.26 0.07 -3.49
CA SER A 132 -11.22 -0.96 -3.09
C SER A 132 -12.15 -0.52 -1.97
N VAL A 133 -13.13 -1.36 -1.68
CA VAL A 133 -14.01 -1.24 -0.52
C VAL A 133 -13.29 -1.43 0.83
N ALA A 134 -12.03 -1.83 0.83
CA ALA A 134 -11.20 -1.92 2.03
C ALA A 134 -11.09 -0.57 2.77
N VAL A 135 -11.33 0.55 2.10
CA VAL A 135 -11.39 1.89 2.71
C VAL A 135 -12.39 1.97 3.86
N GLU A 136 -13.43 1.15 3.87
CA GLU A 136 -14.39 1.06 4.99
C GLU A 136 -13.73 0.50 6.25
N ALA A 137 -12.90 -0.54 6.10
CA ALA A 137 -12.11 -1.08 7.20
C ALA A 137 -11.01 -0.09 7.62
N ALA A 138 -10.32 0.53 6.65
CA ALA A 138 -9.31 1.55 6.93
C ALA A 138 -9.87 2.72 7.73
N TYR A 139 -11.05 3.22 7.35
CA TYR A 139 -11.71 4.31 8.08
C TYR A 139 -12.08 3.90 9.50
N ARG A 140 -12.69 2.72 9.71
CA ARG A 140 -12.98 2.21 11.06
C ARG A 140 -11.72 2.09 11.92
N ASN A 141 -10.62 1.63 11.33
CA ASN A 141 -9.36 1.41 12.04
C ASN A 141 -8.57 2.70 12.34
N THR A 142 -8.93 3.85 11.75
CA THR A 142 -8.16 5.09 11.86
C THR A 142 -8.97 6.33 12.27
N LYS A 143 -10.31 6.22 12.37
CA LYS A 143 -11.20 7.36 12.62
C LYS A 143 -10.93 8.09 13.95
N ASP A 144 -10.43 7.38 14.96
CA ASP A 144 -10.06 7.89 16.28
C ASP A 144 -8.77 8.79 16.23
N LEU A 145 -7.97 8.69 15.18
CA LEU A 145 -6.76 9.49 15.02
C LEU A 145 -7.09 10.83 14.34
N PRO A 146 -6.81 12.00 14.96
CA PRO A 146 -7.17 13.30 14.38
C PRO A 146 -6.41 13.64 13.10
N ASN A 147 -5.24 13.03 12.89
CA ASN A 147 -4.32 13.27 11.78
C ASN A 147 -4.39 12.21 10.67
N ALA A 148 -5.24 11.20 10.79
CA ALA A 148 -5.41 10.18 9.76
C ALA A 148 -6.66 10.44 8.90
N HIS A 149 -6.51 10.28 7.59
CA HIS A 149 -7.55 10.49 6.58
C HIS A 149 -7.55 9.33 5.60
N ILE A 150 -8.74 8.90 5.17
CA ILE A 150 -8.92 7.84 4.17
C ILE A 150 -9.69 8.40 2.99
N ILE A 151 -9.22 8.08 1.78
CA ILE A 151 -9.91 8.39 0.52
C ILE A 151 -9.99 7.16 -0.36
N GLN A 152 -11.11 7.00 -1.09
CA GLN A 152 -11.22 5.98 -2.12
C GLN A 152 -10.86 6.59 -3.48
N ALA A 153 -9.71 6.20 -4.03
CA ALA A 153 -9.21 6.74 -5.28
C ALA A 153 -8.27 5.79 -6.00
N ASP A 154 -8.16 6.00 -7.31
CA ASP A 154 -7.17 5.36 -8.15
C ASP A 154 -5.78 5.97 -7.89
N ILE A 155 -4.79 5.10 -7.61
CA ILE A 155 -3.41 5.51 -7.39
C ILE A 155 -2.81 6.23 -8.62
N TYR A 156 -3.30 5.96 -9.83
CA TYR A 156 -2.86 6.65 -11.05
C TYR A 156 -3.40 8.08 -11.18
N LYS A 157 -4.52 8.38 -10.49
CA LYS A 157 -5.24 9.66 -10.57
C LYS A 157 -5.51 10.23 -9.18
N LEU A 158 -4.45 10.34 -8.37
CA LEU A 158 -4.55 10.80 -6.99
C LEU A 158 -5.18 12.21 -6.90
N PRO A 159 -6.31 12.37 -6.17
CA PRO A 159 -6.99 13.64 -5.98
C PRO A 159 -6.31 14.49 -4.89
N LEU A 160 -4.98 14.64 -4.98
CA LEU A 160 -4.14 15.26 -3.96
C LEU A 160 -3.24 16.35 -4.54
N LYS A 161 -2.98 17.39 -3.76
CA LYS A 161 -2.00 18.44 -4.07
C LYS A 161 -0.56 17.91 -3.92
N PRO A 162 0.45 18.49 -4.60
CA PRO A 162 1.85 18.09 -4.48
C PRO A 162 2.54 18.77 -3.28
N VAL A 163 2.14 18.41 -2.06
CA VAL A 163 2.56 19.08 -0.81
C VAL A 163 3.12 18.11 0.24
N PHE A 164 3.35 16.85 -0.14
CA PHE A 164 3.70 15.80 0.80
C PHE A 164 5.21 15.69 1.02
N ASP A 165 5.58 15.42 2.26
CA ASP A 165 6.96 15.19 2.70
C ASP A 165 7.44 13.78 2.40
N TYR A 166 6.51 12.82 2.49
CA TYR A 166 6.81 11.41 2.34
C TYR A 166 5.63 10.68 1.69
N ALA A 167 5.95 9.80 0.77
CA ALA A 167 5.01 8.87 0.19
C ALA A 167 5.55 7.44 0.34
N PHE A 168 4.66 6.47 0.53
CA PHE A 168 5.05 5.07 0.50
C PHE A 168 3.96 4.18 -0.07
N SER A 169 4.38 3.01 -0.56
CA SER A 169 3.49 1.95 -1.01
C SER A 169 4.11 0.59 -0.70
N VAL A 170 3.40 -0.24 0.05
CA VAL A 170 3.88 -1.53 0.53
C VAL A 170 2.93 -2.63 0.10
N GLY A 171 3.41 -3.55 -0.75
CA GLY A 171 2.61 -4.70 -1.17
C GLY A 171 1.53 -4.40 -2.21
N VAL A 172 1.62 -3.29 -2.95
CA VAL A 172 0.55 -2.82 -3.85
C VAL A 172 1.02 -2.66 -5.29
N LEU A 173 2.13 -1.96 -5.51
CA LEU A 173 2.55 -1.54 -6.86
C LEU A 173 2.66 -2.70 -7.84
N HIS A 174 3.16 -3.84 -7.40
CA HIS A 174 3.32 -5.03 -8.23
C HIS A 174 2.00 -5.75 -8.58
N HIS A 175 0.87 -5.30 -8.03
CA HIS A 175 -0.48 -5.75 -8.40
C HIS A 175 -1.19 -4.77 -9.34
N LEU A 176 -0.57 -3.66 -9.68
CA LEU A 176 -1.10 -2.69 -10.63
C LEU A 176 -0.80 -3.12 -12.07
N PRO A 177 -1.69 -2.83 -13.05
CA PRO A 177 -1.41 -3.06 -14.47
C PRO A 177 -0.10 -2.43 -14.95
N ASN A 178 0.27 -1.28 -14.40
CA ASN A 178 1.55 -0.61 -14.64
C ASN A 178 2.18 -0.18 -13.32
N PRO A 179 3.04 -1.02 -12.70
CA PRO A 179 3.66 -0.74 -11.42
C PRO A 179 4.46 0.57 -11.37
N HIS A 180 5.25 0.85 -12.41
CA HIS A 180 6.06 2.06 -12.51
C HIS A 180 5.20 3.34 -12.56
N SER A 181 4.10 3.34 -13.30
CA SER A 181 3.19 4.48 -13.35
C SER A 181 2.54 4.76 -12.00
N GLY A 182 2.22 3.70 -11.22
CA GLY A 182 1.74 3.83 -9.84
C GLY A 182 2.77 4.50 -8.93
N PHE A 183 4.02 4.07 -9.00
CA PHE A 183 5.13 4.69 -8.28
C PHE A 183 5.32 6.16 -8.69
N ALA A 184 5.36 6.45 -9.99
CA ALA A 184 5.53 7.81 -10.51
C ALA A 184 4.39 8.76 -10.10
N SER A 185 3.15 8.24 -9.96
CA SER A 185 2.01 9.06 -9.53
C SER A 185 2.13 9.51 -8.07
N LEU A 186 2.67 8.66 -7.18
CA LEU A 186 2.99 9.03 -5.80
C LEU A 186 4.12 10.08 -5.75
N VAL A 187 5.17 9.89 -6.55
CA VAL A 187 6.28 10.84 -6.64
C VAL A 187 5.80 12.25 -7.02
N LYS A 188 4.84 12.36 -7.96
CA LYS A 188 4.26 13.65 -8.38
C LYS A 188 3.54 14.41 -7.25
N LYS A 189 3.24 13.77 -6.13
CA LYS A 189 2.59 14.40 -4.97
C LYS A 189 3.59 14.86 -3.91
N LEU A 190 4.86 14.55 -4.08
CA LEU A 190 5.91 14.99 -3.19
C LEU A 190 6.32 16.44 -3.50
N ARG A 191 6.64 17.16 -2.43
CA ARG A 191 7.33 18.45 -2.56
C ARG A 191 8.83 18.25 -2.86
N PRO A 192 9.53 19.25 -3.35
CA PRO A 192 11.00 19.21 -3.43
C PRO A 192 11.62 18.87 -2.07
N GLY A 193 12.56 17.93 -2.04
CA GLY A 193 13.15 17.38 -0.82
C GLY A 193 12.33 16.31 -0.12
N GLY A 194 11.13 16.00 -0.62
CA GLY A 194 10.32 14.88 -0.14
C GLY A 194 10.92 13.50 -0.44
N ALA A 195 10.43 12.46 0.21
CA ALA A 195 10.94 11.10 0.07
C ALA A 195 9.87 10.12 -0.41
N ILE A 196 10.28 9.06 -1.12
CA ILE A 196 9.43 7.95 -1.55
C ILE A 196 10.03 6.63 -1.11
N SER A 197 9.20 5.75 -0.50
CA SER A 197 9.53 4.35 -0.26
C SER A 197 8.59 3.42 -1.00
N ALA A 198 9.12 2.29 -1.46
CA ALA A 198 8.30 1.21 -2.00
C ALA A 198 8.84 -0.15 -1.56
N TRP A 199 7.91 -1.10 -1.37
CA TRP A 199 8.22 -2.51 -1.19
C TRP A 199 7.44 -3.34 -2.22
N VAL A 200 8.17 -4.15 -3.00
CA VAL A 200 7.63 -4.93 -4.12
C VAL A 200 8.19 -6.34 -4.14
N TYR A 201 7.46 -7.28 -4.74
CA TYR A 201 7.96 -8.63 -5.01
C TYR A 201 9.15 -8.58 -5.97
N GLY A 202 10.25 -9.24 -5.60
CA GLY A 202 11.45 -9.35 -6.42
C GLY A 202 11.33 -10.47 -7.45
N LEU A 203 11.93 -10.30 -8.62
CA LEU A 203 12.02 -11.36 -9.63
C LEU A 203 13.04 -12.43 -9.23
N GLU A 204 14.12 -11.97 -8.64
CA GLU A 204 15.23 -12.83 -8.22
C GLU A 204 14.76 -13.82 -7.14
N ASN A 205 15.21 -15.07 -7.23
CA ASN A 205 14.85 -16.18 -6.34
C ASN A 205 13.36 -16.60 -6.34
N ASN A 206 12.50 -15.91 -7.11
CA ASN A 206 11.06 -16.18 -7.20
C ASN A 206 10.64 -16.94 -8.48
N GLY A 207 11.61 -17.44 -9.25
CA GLY A 207 11.31 -18.14 -10.51
C GLY A 207 10.33 -19.32 -10.35
N TRP A 208 10.36 -20.01 -9.22
CA TRP A 208 9.40 -21.09 -8.94
C TRP A 208 7.97 -20.57 -8.76
N ILE A 209 7.77 -19.39 -8.15
CA ILE A 209 6.43 -18.77 -8.05
C ILE A 209 5.98 -18.31 -9.43
N VAL A 210 6.85 -17.64 -10.18
CA VAL A 210 6.55 -17.13 -11.53
C VAL A 210 6.16 -18.26 -12.47
N ASN A 211 6.88 -19.41 -12.43
CA ASN A 211 6.68 -20.48 -13.38
C ASN A 211 5.59 -21.49 -12.97
N PHE A 212 5.29 -21.65 -11.68
CA PHE A 212 4.34 -22.67 -11.21
C PHE A 212 3.12 -22.07 -10.50
N VAL A 213 3.29 -21.08 -9.62
CA VAL A 213 2.16 -20.53 -8.85
C VAL A 213 1.37 -19.53 -9.70
N ASN A 214 2.04 -18.61 -10.40
CA ASN A 214 1.37 -17.60 -11.22
C ASN A 214 0.46 -18.20 -12.30
N PRO A 215 0.86 -19.19 -13.10
CA PRO A 215 -0.02 -19.76 -14.11
C PRO A 215 -1.29 -20.41 -13.51
N LEU A 216 -1.17 -21.05 -12.34
CA LEU A 216 -2.31 -21.60 -11.61
C LEU A 216 -3.23 -20.49 -11.11
N ARG A 217 -2.65 -19.44 -10.52
CA ARG A 217 -3.39 -18.28 -10.03
C ARG A 217 -4.16 -17.58 -11.16
N GLU A 218 -3.50 -17.20 -12.23
CA GLU A 218 -4.08 -16.42 -13.32
C GLU A 218 -5.17 -17.18 -14.10
N ARG A 219 -4.99 -18.51 -14.25
CA ARG A 219 -5.92 -19.33 -15.04
C ARG A 219 -7.07 -19.89 -14.24
N VAL A 220 -6.88 -20.11 -12.93
CA VAL A 220 -7.83 -20.87 -12.10
C VAL A 220 -8.23 -20.10 -10.84
N THR A 221 -7.29 -19.90 -9.90
CA THR A 221 -7.69 -19.53 -8.54
C THR A 221 -8.19 -18.10 -8.41
N SER A 222 -7.65 -17.15 -9.18
CA SER A 222 -8.13 -15.75 -9.18
C SER A 222 -9.57 -15.59 -9.70
N LYS A 223 -10.07 -16.58 -10.43
CA LYS A 223 -11.44 -16.59 -11.00
C LYS A 223 -12.46 -17.28 -10.09
N LEU A 224 -12.03 -17.88 -9.00
CA LEU A 224 -12.92 -18.55 -8.06
C LEU A 224 -13.65 -17.52 -7.19
N PRO A 225 -14.91 -17.80 -6.79
CA PRO A 225 -15.59 -16.98 -5.80
C PRO A 225 -14.76 -16.88 -4.51
N MET A 226 -14.62 -15.67 -3.94
CA MET A 226 -13.76 -15.39 -2.78
C MET A 226 -14.02 -16.33 -1.60
N ARG A 227 -15.31 -16.66 -1.32
CA ARG A 227 -15.66 -17.61 -0.25
C ARG A 227 -15.13 -19.01 -0.52
N ALA A 228 -15.20 -19.48 -1.76
CA ALA A 228 -14.66 -20.78 -2.14
C ALA A 228 -13.13 -20.78 -2.03
N LEU A 229 -12.48 -19.73 -2.49
CA LEU A 229 -11.02 -19.59 -2.42
C LEU A 229 -10.54 -19.50 -0.97
N TYR A 230 -11.28 -18.79 -0.10
CA TYR A 230 -10.97 -18.72 1.33
C TYR A 230 -10.88 -20.12 1.96
N TRP A 231 -11.88 -20.97 1.73
CA TRP A 231 -11.87 -22.33 2.25
C TRP A 231 -10.86 -23.25 1.56
N LEU A 232 -10.71 -23.11 0.23
CA LEU A 232 -9.74 -23.90 -0.52
C LEU A 232 -8.30 -23.61 -0.08
N SER A 233 -7.98 -22.38 0.29
CA SER A 233 -6.65 -21.98 0.73
C SER A 233 -6.23 -22.57 2.09
N PHE A 234 -7.16 -23.12 2.90
CA PHE A 234 -6.80 -23.80 4.15
C PHE A 234 -5.91 -25.01 3.92
N LEU A 235 -6.19 -25.82 2.89
CA LEU A 235 -5.39 -27.02 2.62
C LEU A 235 -3.93 -26.68 2.28
N PRO A 236 -3.61 -25.84 1.29
CA PRO A 236 -2.23 -25.45 1.03
C PRO A 236 -1.59 -24.70 2.22
N THR A 237 -2.39 -23.97 3.01
CA THR A 237 -1.88 -23.35 4.25
C THR A 237 -1.45 -24.40 5.26
N LEU A 238 -2.23 -25.44 5.49
CA LEU A 238 -1.88 -26.52 6.41
C LEU A 238 -0.63 -27.27 5.94
N ILE A 239 -0.57 -27.57 4.62
CA ILE A 239 0.61 -28.23 4.01
C ILE A 239 1.87 -27.38 4.19
N LEU A 240 1.77 -26.06 4.09
CA LEU A 240 2.89 -25.14 4.31
C LEU A 240 3.19 -24.96 5.81
N TRP A 241 2.17 -24.82 6.66
CA TRP A 241 2.30 -24.51 8.08
C TRP A 241 3.03 -25.59 8.87
N LEU A 242 2.77 -26.88 8.57
CA LEU A 242 3.42 -27.99 9.25
C LEU A 242 4.95 -27.95 9.11
N PRO A 243 5.55 -27.93 7.91
CA PRO A 243 7.00 -27.82 7.78
C PRO A 243 7.53 -26.48 8.33
N LEU A 244 6.79 -25.38 8.22
CA LEU A 244 7.19 -24.10 8.81
C LEU A 244 7.40 -24.24 10.33
N LYS A 245 6.50 -24.92 11.04
CA LYS A 245 6.58 -25.10 12.50
C LYS A 245 7.55 -26.20 12.93
N LEU A 246 7.61 -27.31 12.19
CA LEU A 246 8.39 -28.49 12.58
C LEU A 246 9.84 -28.44 12.09
N VAL A 247 10.14 -27.71 11.02
CA VAL A 247 11.47 -27.67 10.40
C VAL A 247 12.04 -26.26 10.38
N TYR A 248 11.36 -25.30 9.73
CA TYR A 248 11.93 -23.97 9.54
C TYR A 248 12.08 -23.18 10.84
N GLN A 249 11.08 -23.21 11.71
CA GLN A 249 11.12 -22.46 12.97
C GLN A 249 12.23 -22.95 13.92
N PRO A 250 12.43 -24.27 14.16
CA PRO A 250 13.54 -24.77 14.98
C PRO A 250 14.91 -24.50 14.35
N LEU A 251 15.04 -24.65 13.02
CA LEU A 251 16.32 -24.51 12.33
C LEU A 251 16.68 -23.05 12.01
N ALA A 252 15.76 -22.09 12.16
CA ALA A 252 15.95 -20.69 11.79
C ALA A 252 17.19 -20.01 12.41
N LYS A 253 17.60 -20.47 13.61
CA LYS A 253 18.76 -19.93 14.36
C LYS A 253 20.00 -20.83 14.30
N THR A 254 19.97 -21.90 13.50
CA THR A 254 21.08 -22.85 13.39
C THR A 254 21.83 -22.69 12.07
N SER A 255 23.04 -23.25 11.97
CA SER A 255 23.81 -23.30 10.72
C SER A 255 23.14 -24.14 9.62
N LEU A 256 22.22 -25.04 10.02
CA LEU A 256 21.46 -25.87 9.07
C LEU A 256 20.45 -25.07 8.23
N LYS A 257 20.09 -23.85 8.64
CA LYS A 257 19.24 -22.94 7.85
C LYS A 257 19.69 -22.84 6.41
N ARG A 258 21.01 -22.80 6.15
CA ARG A 258 21.59 -22.63 4.80
C ARG A 258 21.21 -23.72 3.79
N PHE A 259 20.79 -24.88 4.26
CA PHE A 259 20.38 -26.02 3.43
C PHE A 259 18.88 -26.07 3.16
N LEU A 260 18.10 -25.19 3.80
CA LEU A 260 16.66 -25.15 3.60
C LEU A 260 16.32 -24.41 2.31
N PHE A 261 15.33 -24.94 1.59
CA PHE A 261 14.78 -24.26 0.42
C PHE A 261 14.14 -22.93 0.84
N TYR A 262 14.40 -21.86 0.10
CA TYR A 262 13.80 -20.54 0.30
C TYR A 262 13.90 -20.04 1.76
N ALA A 263 15.06 -20.32 2.37
CA ALA A 263 15.29 -20.31 3.82
C ALA A 263 14.95 -18.97 4.50
N ASP A 264 15.36 -17.84 3.90
CA ASP A 264 15.19 -16.54 4.56
C ASP A 264 13.71 -16.17 4.69
N TYR A 265 12.94 -16.32 3.60
CA TYR A 265 11.51 -16.03 3.62
C TYR A 265 10.72 -17.03 4.47
N LEU A 266 10.93 -18.34 4.29
CA LEU A 266 10.17 -19.35 5.04
C LEU A 266 10.50 -19.34 6.53
N CYS A 267 11.75 -19.11 6.93
CA CYS A 267 12.10 -18.89 8.34
C CYS A 267 11.49 -17.58 8.91
N TYR A 268 11.32 -16.57 8.08
CA TYR A 268 10.66 -15.33 8.48
C TYR A 268 9.17 -15.55 8.76
N ILE A 269 8.43 -16.15 7.84
CA ILE A 269 6.98 -16.40 8.00
C ILE A 269 6.68 -17.52 9.01
N ALA A 270 7.62 -18.42 9.28
CA ALA A 270 7.46 -19.48 10.30
C ALA A 270 7.16 -18.93 11.71
N ARG A 271 7.46 -17.65 11.96
CA ARG A 271 7.17 -16.97 13.24
C ARG A 271 5.70 -16.57 13.37
N PHE A 272 4.95 -16.50 12.27
CA PHE A 272 3.58 -16.02 12.26
C PHE A 272 2.58 -17.07 12.73
N PRO A 273 1.44 -16.67 13.29
CA PRO A 273 0.35 -17.57 13.60
C PRO A 273 -0.28 -18.13 12.32
N PHE A 274 -1.04 -19.21 12.44
CA PHE A 274 -1.69 -19.89 11.31
C PHE A 274 -2.53 -18.92 10.47
N ARG A 275 -3.30 -18.02 11.11
CA ARG A 275 -4.16 -17.04 10.42
C ARG A 275 -3.38 -16.13 9.49
N GLU A 276 -2.18 -15.68 9.90
CA GLU A 276 -1.33 -14.83 9.05
C GLU A 276 -0.72 -15.62 7.88
N ILE A 277 -0.33 -16.86 8.09
CA ILE A 277 0.15 -17.73 7.01
C ILE A 277 -0.99 -18.04 6.04
N HIS A 278 -2.21 -18.25 6.55
CA HIS A 278 -3.40 -18.41 5.71
C HIS A 278 -3.67 -17.15 4.88
N ASN A 279 -3.58 -15.95 5.47
CA ASN A 279 -3.69 -14.71 4.73
C ASN A 279 -2.63 -14.59 3.63
N ILE A 280 -1.36 -14.94 3.90
CA ILE A 280 -0.28 -14.94 2.89
C ILE A 280 -0.59 -15.92 1.75
N VAL A 281 -1.00 -17.15 2.06
CA VAL A 281 -1.36 -18.15 1.04
C VAL A 281 -2.56 -17.71 0.23
N HIS A 282 -3.59 -17.18 0.89
CA HIS A 282 -4.78 -16.65 0.24
C HIS A 282 -4.44 -15.50 -0.70
N ASP A 283 -3.59 -14.55 -0.28
CA ASP A 283 -3.09 -13.44 -1.08
C ASP A 283 -2.41 -13.91 -2.38
N HIS A 284 -1.52 -14.89 -2.28
CA HIS A 284 -0.86 -15.49 -3.44
C HIS A 284 -1.82 -16.19 -4.42
N LEU A 285 -3.00 -16.59 -4.00
CA LEU A 285 -4.00 -17.26 -4.83
C LEU A 285 -5.07 -16.32 -5.37
N THR A 286 -5.25 -15.15 -4.76
CA THR A 286 -6.35 -14.22 -5.02
C THR A 286 -6.05 -13.23 -6.13
N ALA A 287 -4.82 -12.69 -6.17
CA ALA A 287 -4.47 -11.57 -7.04
C ALA A 287 -4.59 -11.95 -8.53
N PRO A 288 -5.43 -11.27 -9.35
CA PRO A 288 -5.47 -11.51 -10.79
C PRO A 288 -4.11 -11.27 -11.46
N VAL A 289 -3.39 -10.27 -10.97
CA VAL A 289 -2.06 -9.88 -11.48
C VAL A 289 -1.08 -9.73 -10.32
N ALA A 290 0.14 -10.25 -10.49
CA ALA A 290 1.29 -9.91 -9.67
C ALA A 290 2.56 -9.96 -10.52
N PHE A 291 3.17 -8.80 -10.70
CA PHE A 291 4.47 -8.67 -11.34
C PHE A 291 5.58 -8.93 -10.33
N TYR A 292 6.66 -9.52 -10.81
CA TYR A 292 7.89 -9.71 -10.05
C TYR A 292 8.93 -8.78 -10.64
N ILE A 293 9.36 -7.80 -9.86
CA ILE A 293 10.18 -6.67 -10.32
C ILE A 293 11.65 -7.00 -10.13
N SER A 294 12.45 -6.90 -11.19
CA SER A 294 13.90 -7.09 -11.09
C SER A 294 14.57 -5.93 -10.35
N ARG A 295 15.76 -6.17 -9.79
CA ARG A 295 16.59 -5.13 -9.19
C ARG A 295 16.82 -3.96 -10.15
N GLN A 296 17.12 -4.29 -11.41
CA GLN A 296 17.41 -3.27 -12.43
C GLN A 296 16.19 -2.40 -12.73
N GLU A 297 15.02 -3.03 -12.89
CA GLU A 297 13.76 -2.33 -13.12
C GLU A 297 13.39 -1.43 -11.93
N PHE A 298 13.52 -1.94 -10.71
CA PHE A 298 13.20 -1.18 -9.50
C PHE A 298 14.13 0.03 -9.32
N ASP A 299 15.44 -0.14 -9.60
CA ASP A 299 16.41 0.97 -9.60
C ASP A 299 16.07 2.03 -10.67
N GLN A 300 15.58 1.59 -11.83
CA GLN A 300 15.17 2.49 -12.90
C GLN A 300 13.99 3.39 -12.50
N TRP A 301 13.04 2.89 -11.71
CA TRP A 301 11.92 3.70 -11.22
C TRP A 301 12.40 4.92 -10.42
N PHE A 302 13.39 4.72 -9.54
CA PHE A 302 13.97 5.82 -8.75
C PHE A 302 14.76 6.79 -9.62
N LYS A 303 15.53 6.29 -10.60
CA LYS A 303 16.29 7.13 -11.54
C LYS A 303 15.36 8.01 -12.37
N GLU A 304 14.30 7.44 -12.94
CA GLU A 304 13.32 8.18 -13.74
C GLU A 304 12.50 9.18 -12.90
N ALA A 305 12.28 8.90 -11.62
CA ALA A 305 11.71 9.83 -10.67
C ALA A 305 12.65 11.00 -10.32
N GLY A 306 13.92 10.96 -10.75
CA GLY A 306 14.92 11.98 -10.44
C GLY A 306 15.31 12.01 -8.97
N THR A 307 15.25 10.85 -8.28
CA THR A 307 15.63 10.77 -6.88
C THR A 307 17.14 10.86 -6.67
N GLU A 308 17.53 11.45 -5.55
CA GLU A 308 18.88 11.45 -5.01
C GLU A 308 18.97 10.52 -3.79
N ARG A 309 20.17 10.09 -3.43
CA ARG A 309 20.40 9.25 -2.23
C ARG A 309 19.45 8.05 -2.20
N THR A 310 19.37 7.33 -3.32
CA THR A 310 18.53 6.15 -3.44
C THR A 310 19.17 4.95 -2.76
N GLU A 311 18.45 4.31 -1.87
CA GLU A 311 18.84 3.08 -1.18
C GLU A 311 17.88 1.97 -1.56
N ILE A 312 18.38 0.88 -2.15
CA ILE A 312 17.59 -0.30 -2.52
C ILE A 312 18.23 -1.53 -1.89
N HIS A 313 17.45 -2.26 -1.12
CA HIS A 313 17.88 -3.44 -0.39
C HIS A 313 17.07 -4.68 -0.76
N TRP A 314 17.77 -5.80 -0.92
CA TRP A 314 17.16 -7.11 -1.02
C TRP A 314 16.60 -7.51 0.34
N HIS A 315 15.35 -7.96 0.39
CA HIS A 315 14.65 -8.24 1.64
C HIS A 315 14.13 -9.67 1.65
N ASN A 316 14.45 -10.43 2.71
CA ASN A 316 14.04 -11.83 2.92
C ASN A 316 14.27 -12.75 1.71
N SER A 317 15.24 -12.44 0.87
CA SER A 317 15.57 -13.18 -0.35
C SER A 317 14.39 -13.38 -1.33
N ASN A 318 13.38 -12.47 -1.32
CA ASN A 318 12.21 -12.56 -2.18
C ASN A 318 11.60 -11.23 -2.63
N SER A 319 12.09 -10.11 -2.14
CA SER A 319 11.47 -8.81 -2.36
C SER A 319 12.48 -7.68 -2.36
N TRP A 320 12.11 -6.54 -2.94
CA TRP A 320 12.89 -5.31 -2.92
C TRP A 320 12.20 -4.26 -2.06
N ARG A 321 12.96 -3.57 -1.24
CA ARG A 321 12.55 -2.34 -0.58
C ARG A 321 13.47 -1.21 -1.00
N GLY A 322 12.93 -0.02 -1.23
CA GLY A 322 13.70 1.14 -1.66
C GLY A 322 13.22 2.42 -1.01
N LEU A 323 14.17 3.33 -0.78
CA LEU A 323 13.95 4.71 -0.34
C LEU A 323 14.75 5.64 -1.24
N GLY A 324 14.13 6.72 -1.71
CA GLY A 324 14.80 7.77 -2.47
C GLY A 324 14.25 9.15 -2.12
N TYR A 325 15.04 10.18 -2.33
CA TYR A 325 14.68 11.57 -2.02
C TYR A 325 14.56 12.38 -3.31
N ILE A 326 13.48 13.15 -3.46
CA ILE A 326 13.31 14.08 -4.57
C ILE A 326 14.30 15.24 -4.41
N LYS A 327 14.92 15.67 -5.50
CA LYS A 327 15.82 16.83 -5.50
C LYS A 327 15.19 18.03 -4.81
N ALA A 328 15.87 18.59 -3.82
CA ALA A 328 15.50 19.88 -3.27
C ALA A 328 15.63 20.94 -4.38
N LYS A 329 14.71 21.92 -4.42
CA LYS A 329 14.96 23.10 -5.26
C LYS A 329 16.26 23.75 -4.77
N ALA A 330 17.19 23.99 -5.69
CA ALA A 330 18.35 24.82 -5.38
C ALA A 330 17.83 26.15 -4.82
N GLU A 331 18.22 26.52 -3.59
CA GLU A 331 18.00 27.87 -3.12
C GLU A 331 18.63 28.80 -4.15
N ALA A 332 17.81 29.66 -4.77
CA ALA A 332 18.35 30.75 -5.58
C ALA A 332 19.27 31.54 -4.64
N ARG A 333 20.59 31.36 -4.79
CA ARG A 333 21.57 32.17 -4.08
C ARG A 333 21.22 33.60 -4.47
N GLY A 334 20.62 34.33 -3.52
CA GLY A 334 20.40 35.75 -3.65
C GLY A 334 21.74 36.40 -3.98
N GLY A 335 21.88 36.84 -5.23
CA GLY A 335 22.97 37.71 -5.60
C GLY A 335 22.80 39.03 -4.86
N ASN A 336 23.75 39.35 -4.01
CA ASN A 336 23.95 40.70 -3.52
C ASN A 336 24.38 41.61 -4.67
#